data_1cab67623d1fded0c42019e4d2ea637c
#
_entry.id   1cab67623d1fded0c42019e4d2ea637c
#
_cell.length_a   1.000
_cell.length_b   1.000
_cell.length_c   1.000
_cell.angle_alpha   90.00
_cell.angle_beta   90.00
_cell.angle_gamma   90.00
#
_symmetry.space_group_name_H-M   'P 1'
#
loop_
_entity.id
_entity.type
_entity.pdbx_description
1 polymer ?
#
loop_
_entity_poly.entity_id
_entity_poly.type
_entity_poly.pdbx_seq_one_letter_code
_entity_poly.pdbx_strand_id
1 'polypeptide(L)'
;MSTKTDYVVADMKLAAYGRKEIDIAETEMPGLMAVRAEYGPKQVLKGARVAGSLHMTIQTAVLIETLKALGADVRWASCNIYSTQDHAAAAIAADGTPVFAVKGESLEDYLSLIHI
;
A
#
# COMPACT_ATOMS: atom_id res chain seq x y z
N MET A 1 16.49 -16.78 10.60
CA MET A 1 15.56 -15.72 10.17
C MET A 1 14.92 -16.09 8.84
N SER A 2 13.67 -15.91 8.74
CA SER A 2 13.00 -16.14 7.47
C SER A 2 13.41 -15.06 6.46
N THR A 3 13.79 -15.49 5.27
CA THR A 3 14.02 -14.57 4.15
C THR A 3 12.78 -14.41 3.29
N LYS A 4 11.73 -15.12 3.64
CA LYS A 4 10.48 -15.03 2.92
C LYS A 4 9.86 -13.67 3.10
N THR A 5 9.55 -13.00 2.01
CA THR A 5 8.92 -11.70 2.04
C THR A 5 7.45 -11.85 1.62
N ASP A 6 6.60 -11.04 2.24
CA ASP A 6 5.17 -11.04 1.95
C ASP A 6 4.82 -9.81 1.11
N TYR A 7 5.54 -9.63 0.01
CA TYR A 7 5.29 -8.57 -0.95
C TYR A 7 5.96 -8.89 -2.29
N VAL A 8 5.48 -8.26 -3.35
CA VAL A 8 6.14 -8.27 -4.66
C VAL A 8 6.12 -6.84 -5.20
N VAL A 9 7.30 -6.24 -5.30
CA VAL A 9 7.48 -4.88 -5.82
C VAL A 9 8.68 -4.86 -6.76
N ALA A 10 8.74 -3.86 -7.65
CA ALA A 10 9.77 -3.81 -8.67
C ALA A 10 11.17 -3.59 -8.09
N ASP A 11 11.30 -2.64 -7.16
CA ASP A 11 12.61 -2.29 -6.59
C ASP A 11 12.43 -1.63 -5.21
N MET A 12 12.89 -2.31 -4.17
CA MET A 12 12.82 -1.78 -2.80
C MET A 12 13.67 -0.53 -2.59
N LYS A 13 14.62 -0.27 -3.47
CA LYS A 13 15.44 0.95 -3.38
C LYS A 13 14.62 2.22 -3.63
N LEU A 14 13.45 2.09 -4.21
CA LEU A 14 12.54 3.22 -4.45
C LEU A 14 11.75 3.61 -3.20
N ALA A 15 11.85 2.86 -2.10
CA ALA A 15 11.05 3.09 -0.90
C ALA A 15 11.25 4.49 -0.31
N ALA A 16 12.48 4.98 -0.24
CA ALA A 16 12.76 6.30 0.32
C ALA A 16 12.11 7.41 -0.51
N TYR A 17 12.17 7.30 -1.82
CA TYR A 17 11.52 8.26 -2.72
C TYR A 17 10.00 8.19 -2.57
N GLY A 18 9.47 6.98 -2.53
CA GLY A 18 8.03 6.75 -2.33
C GLY A 18 7.54 7.36 -1.01
N ARG A 19 8.30 7.21 0.04
CA ARG A 19 7.95 7.80 1.35
C ARG A 19 7.85 9.31 1.27
N LYS A 20 8.77 9.97 0.58
CA LYS A 20 8.71 11.43 0.41
C LYS A 20 7.46 11.85 -0.35
N GLU A 21 7.09 11.11 -1.38
CA GLU A 21 5.89 11.40 -2.16
C GLU A 21 4.62 11.17 -1.35
N ILE A 22 4.60 10.15 -0.51
CA ILE A 22 3.48 9.88 0.40
C ILE A 22 3.31 11.04 1.38
N ASP A 23 4.40 11.51 1.96
CA ASP A 23 4.36 12.63 2.90
C ASP A 23 3.78 13.90 2.25
N ILE A 24 4.14 14.15 0.99
CA ILE A 24 3.58 15.28 0.25
C ILE A 24 2.08 15.05 -0.02
N ALA A 25 1.70 13.85 -0.44
CA ALA A 25 0.31 13.54 -0.76
C ALA A 25 -0.60 13.71 0.47
N GLU A 26 -0.10 13.39 1.65
CA GLU A 26 -0.85 13.58 2.89
C GLU A 26 -1.30 15.03 3.08
N THR A 27 -0.49 15.99 2.66
CA THR A 27 -0.85 17.41 2.77
C THR A 27 -1.97 17.80 1.82
N GLU A 28 -2.23 16.98 0.80
CA GLU A 28 -3.25 17.23 -0.21
C GLU A 28 -4.52 16.41 0.01
N MET A 29 -4.57 15.63 1.09
CA MET A 29 -5.69 14.75 1.42
C MET A 29 -6.22 15.04 2.83
N PRO A 30 -6.69 16.27 3.09
CA PRO A 30 -7.06 16.69 4.45
C PRO A 30 -8.23 15.88 5.03
N GLY A 31 -9.18 15.46 4.22
CA GLY A 31 -10.32 14.65 4.69
C GLY A 31 -9.85 13.31 5.24
N LEU A 32 -8.98 12.63 4.52
CA LEU A 32 -8.45 11.34 4.95
C LEU A 32 -7.55 11.50 6.18
N MET A 33 -6.75 12.56 6.22
CA MET A 33 -5.92 12.83 7.39
C MET A 33 -6.76 13.15 8.63
N ALA A 34 -7.89 13.84 8.47
CA ALA A 34 -8.80 14.12 9.56
C ALA A 34 -9.41 12.83 10.11
N VAL A 35 -9.79 11.89 9.24
CA VAL A 35 -10.28 10.57 9.65
C VAL A 35 -9.21 9.82 10.44
N ARG A 36 -7.97 9.83 9.94
CA ARG A 36 -6.85 9.18 10.62
C ARG A 36 -6.63 9.76 12.01
N ALA A 37 -6.66 11.09 12.12
CA ALA A 37 -6.44 11.77 13.41
C ALA A 37 -7.55 11.49 14.41
N GLU A 38 -8.81 11.47 13.94
CA GLU A 38 -9.96 11.28 14.82
C GLU A 38 -10.14 9.84 15.25
N TYR A 39 -10.02 8.89 14.33
CA TYR A 39 -10.33 7.49 14.59
C TYR A 39 -9.11 6.61 14.83
N GLY A 40 -7.91 7.09 14.52
CA GLY A 40 -6.67 6.34 14.76
C GLY A 40 -6.50 5.94 16.21
N PRO A 41 -6.58 6.87 17.16
CA PRO A 41 -6.45 6.53 18.59
C PRO A 41 -7.51 5.57 19.08
N LYS A 42 -8.69 5.57 18.46
CA LYS A 42 -9.81 4.70 18.83
C LYS A 42 -9.69 3.28 18.26
N GLN A 43 -8.77 3.06 17.31
CA GLN A 43 -8.53 1.77 16.66
C GLN A 43 -9.83 1.10 16.19
N VAL A 44 -10.65 1.86 15.46
CA VAL A 44 -12.00 1.44 15.05
C VAL A 44 -11.99 0.22 14.12
N LEU A 45 -10.87 -0.04 13.44
CA LEU A 45 -10.73 -1.20 12.55
C LEU A 45 -9.87 -2.31 13.16
N LYS A 46 -9.59 -2.25 14.46
CA LYS A 46 -8.80 -3.29 15.12
C LYS A 46 -9.45 -4.65 14.92
N GLY A 47 -8.66 -5.62 14.45
CA GLY A 47 -9.14 -6.97 14.17
C GLY A 47 -9.72 -7.14 12.77
N ALA A 48 -9.92 -6.07 12.01
CA ALA A 48 -10.41 -6.17 10.64
C ALA A 48 -9.28 -6.62 9.71
N ARG A 49 -9.57 -7.59 8.86
CA ARG A 49 -8.66 -8.00 7.79
C ARG A 49 -9.18 -7.43 6.49
N VAL A 50 -8.38 -6.56 5.87
CA VAL A 50 -8.79 -5.86 4.66
C VAL A 50 -7.91 -6.29 3.50
N ALA A 51 -8.51 -6.87 2.48
CA ALA A 51 -7.84 -7.13 1.21
C ALA A 51 -8.34 -6.12 0.20
N GLY A 52 -7.41 -5.39 -0.40
CA GLY A 52 -7.74 -4.36 -1.38
C GLY A 52 -7.16 -4.67 -2.73
N SER A 53 -7.86 -4.26 -3.77
CA SER A 53 -7.38 -4.31 -5.14
C SER A 53 -7.74 -3.00 -5.81
N LEU A 54 -6.76 -2.12 -5.92
CA LEU A 54 -6.93 -0.79 -6.48
C LEU A 54 -5.58 -0.35 -7.03
N HIS A 55 -5.58 0.66 -7.88
CA HIS A 55 -4.35 1.19 -8.47
C HIS A 55 -3.33 1.52 -7.37
N MET A 56 -2.13 0.94 -7.46
CA MET A 56 -1.09 1.16 -6.44
C MET A 56 -0.36 2.46 -6.71
N THR A 57 -1.02 3.55 -6.40
CA THR A 57 -0.51 4.91 -6.56
C THR A 57 -0.13 5.50 -5.20
N ILE A 58 0.48 6.67 -5.22
CA ILE A 58 0.82 7.39 -3.99
C ILE A 58 -0.43 7.66 -3.14
N GLN A 59 -1.54 8.05 -3.78
CA GLN A 59 -2.79 8.31 -3.06
C GLN A 59 -3.33 7.04 -2.41
N THR A 60 -3.25 5.92 -3.10
CA THR A 60 -3.64 4.62 -2.54
C THR A 60 -2.73 4.24 -1.38
N ALA A 61 -1.44 4.57 -1.46
CA ALA A 61 -0.53 4.35 -0.34
C ALA A 61 -0.97 5.11 0.91
N VAL A 62 -1.42 6.35 0.76
CA VAL A 62 -1.97 7.12 1.89
C VAL A 62 -3.20 6.43 2.47
N LEU A 63 -4.08 5.91 1.62
CA LEU A 63 -5.25 5.16 2.05
C LEU A 63 -4.85 3.92 2.86
N ILE A 64 -3.90 3.14 2.34
CA ILE A 64 -3.43 1.92 3.01
C ILE A 64 -2.88 2.26 4.39
N GLU A 65 -2.06 3.28 4.49
CA GLU A 65 -1.49 3.70 5.77
C GLU A 65 -2.55 4.21 6.73
N THR A 66 -3.59 4.85 6.21
CA THR A 66 -4.72 5.28 7.03
C THR A 66 -5.47 4.07 7.61
N LEU A 67 -5.75 3.07 6.78
CA LEU A 67 -6.42 1.84 7.25
C LEU A 67 -5.59 1.16 8.34
N LYS A 68 -4.27 1.10 8.16
CA LYS A 68 -3.38 0.52 9.18
C LYS A 68 -3.37 1.36 10.45
N ALA A 69 -3.37 2.68 10.33
CA ALA A 69 -3.42 3.57 11.49
C ALA A 69 -4.72 3.40 12.28
N LEU A 70 -5.81 2.99 11.62
CA LEU A 70 -7.09 2.68 12.26
C LEU A 70 -7.12 1.29 12.88
N GLY A 71 -6.08 0.49 12.70
CA GLY A 71 -5.95 -0.83 13.31
C GLY A 71 -6.13 -2.02 12.37
N ALA A 72 -6.43 -1.80 11.10
CA ALA A 72 -6.68 -2.88 10.15
C ALA A 72 -5.40 -3.64 9.78
N ASP A 73 -5.57 -4.92 9.49
CA ASP A 73 -4.55 -5.77 8.89
C ASP A 73 -4.81 -5.77 7.39
N VAL A 74 -3.92 -5.16 6.61
CA VAL A 74 -4.18 -4.84 5.19
C VAL A 74 -3.27 -5.64 4.27
N ARG A 75 -3.84 -6.20 3.21
CA ARG A 75 -3.11 -6.79 2.08
C ARG A 75 -3.62 -6.12 0.81
N TRP A 76 -2.72 -5.85 -0.12
CA TRP A 76 -3.09 -5.06 -1.30
C TRP A 76 -2.47 -5.60 -2.58
N ALA A 77 -3.24 -5.55 -3.66
CA ALA A 77 -2.76 -5.85 -5.01
C ALA A 77 -3.25 -4.76 -5.96
N SER A 78 -2.49 -4.50 -7.01
CA SER A 78 -2.93 -3.56 -8.04
C SER A 78 -4.09 -4.16 -8.85
N CYS A 79 -4.96 -3.31 -9.34
CA CYS A 79 -6.06 -3.72 -10.21
C CYS A 79 -5.77 -3.51 -11.70
N ASN A 80 -4.56 -3.06 -12.04
CA ASN A 80 -4.18 -2.78 -13.43
C ASN A 80 -2.67 -2.93 -13.61
N ILE A 81 -2.26 -3.56 -14.71
CA ILE A 81 -0.83 -3.83 -14.93
C ILE A 81 0.00 -2.58 -15.24
N TYR A 82 -0.63 -1.47 -15.60
CA TYR A 82 0.07 -0.24 -15.97
C TYR A 82 -0.03 0.88 -14.95
N SER A 83 -0.90 0.78 -13.96
CA SER A 83 -1.20 1.90 -13.07
C SER A 83 -0.28 1.99 -11.86
N THR A 84 0.48 0.97 -11.55
CA THR A 84 1.34 0.95 -10.38
C THR A 84 2.43 2.02 -10.45
N GLN A 85 2.57 2.76 -9.36
CA GLN A 85 3.75 3.60 -9.13
C GLN A 85 4.70 2.80 -8.26
N ASP A 86 5.79 2.33 -8.85
CA ASP A 86 6.69 1.37 -8.18
C ASP A 86 7.27 1.92 -6.88
N HIS A 87 7.51 3.24 -6.81
CA HIS A 87 8.01 3.86 -5.58
C HIS A 87 6.95 3.85 -4.47
N ALA A 88 5.67 3.96 -4.81
CA ALA A 88 4.59 3.84 -3.82
C ALA A 88 4.52 2.41 -3.27
N ALA A 89 4.57 1.42 -4.15
CA ALA A 89 4.56 0.02 -3.74
C ALA A 89 5.76 -0.30 -2.84
N ALA A 90 6.94 0.19 -3.22
CA ALA A 90 8.16 -0.02 -2.43
C ALA A 90 8.06 0.59 -1.04
N ALA A 91 7.53 1.80 -0.92
CA ALA A 91 7.38 2.46 0.38
C ALA A 91 6.43 1.68 1.30
N ILE A 92 5.32 1.20 0.76
CA ILE A 92 4.34 0.43 1.52
C ILE A 92 4.93 -0.93 1.94
N ALA A 93 5.67 -1.59 1.06
CA ALA A 93 6.33 -2.86 1.37
C ALA A 93 7.41 -2.68 2.44
N ALA A 94 8.17 -1.58 2.37
CA ALA A 94 9.20 -1.28 3.37
C ALA A 94 8.60 -1.06 4.76
N ASP A 95 7.35 -0.62 4.83
CA ASP A 95 6.63 -0.42 6.07
C ASP A 95 6.00 -1.72 6.61
N GLY A 96 6.24 -2.84 5.96
CA GLY A 96 5.80 -4.16 6.40
C GLY A 96 4.42 -4.58 5.91
N THR A 97 3.78 -3.80 5.08
CA THR A 97 2.46 -4.15 4.53
C THR A 97 2.62 -5.09 3.35
N PRO A 98 1.90 -6.22 3.31
CA PRO A 98 1.87 -7.08 2.13
C PRO A 98 1.27 -6.33 0.93
N VAL A 99 2.08 -6.08 -0.08
CA VAL A 99 1.67 -5.42 -1.32
C VAL A 99 2.26 -6.17 -2.52
N PHE A 100 1.44 -6.36 -3.54
CA PHE A 100 1.78 -7.17 -4.71
C PHE A 100 1.47 -6.36 -5.96
N ALA A 101 2.44 -5.55 -6.39
CA ALA A 101 2.24 -4.63 -7.51
C ALA A 101 3.56 -4.26 -8.18
N VAL A 102 3.60 -4.44 -9.50
CA VAL A 102 4.73 -4.04 -10.34
C VAL A 102 4.18 -3.36 -11.60
N LYS A 103 4.70 -2.18 -11.90
CA LYS A 103 4.27 -1.47 -13.10
C LYS A 103 4.74 -2.20 -14.35
N GLY A 104 3.82 -2.39 -15.29
CA GLY A 104 4.14 -3.05 -16.56
C GLY A 104 4.32 -4.55 -16.43
N GLU A 105 3.84 -5.17 -15.35
CA GLU A 105 3.88 -6.63 -15.21
C GLU A 105 3.12 -7.31 -16.34
N SER A 106 3.49 -8.54 -16.66
CA SER A 106 2.78 -9.30 -17.67
C SER A 106 1.38 -9.64 -17.17
N LEU A 107 0.46 -9.93 -18.10
CA LEU A 107 -0.87 -10.35 -17.70
C LEU A 107 -0.83 -11.62 -16.86
N GLU A 108 0.09 -12.53 -17.17
CA GLU A 108 0.29 -13.76 -16.41
C GLU A 108 0.75 -13.45 -14.98
N ASP A 109 1.71 -12.54 -14.82
CA ASP A 109 2.19 -12.13 -13.52
C ASP A 109 1.08 -11.44 -12.71
N TYR A 110 0.30 -10.58 -13.36
CA TYR A 110 -0.82 -9.91 -12.73
C TYR A 110 -1.83 -10.93 -12.18
N LEU A 111 -2.22 -11.91 -12.99
CA LEU A 111 -3.16 -12.94 -12.56
C LEU A 111 -2.59 -13.78 -11.42
N SER A 112 -1.29 -14.04 -11.44
CA SER A 112 -0.62 -14.76 -10.35
C SER A 112 -0.68 -13.97 -9.05
N LEU A 113 -0.43 -12.65 -9.10
CA LEU A 113 -0.40 -11.81 -7.90
C LEU A 113 -1.76 -11.64 -7.24
N ILE A 114 -2.83 -11.55 -8.01
CA ILE A 114 -4.17 -11.37 -7.44
C ILE A 114 -4.68 -12.64 -6.74
N HIS A 115 -4.05 -13.77 -6.97
CA HIS A 115 -4.41 -15.03 -6.31
C HIS A 115 -3.58 -15.34 -5.07
N ILE A 116 -2.67 -14.47 -4.72
CA ILE A 116 -1.88 -14.58 -3.51
C ILE A 116 -2.67 -14.04 -2.33
#